data_275478ea38739d210671ded329df0292
#
_entry.id   275478ea38739d210671ded329df0292
#
_cell.length_a   1.000
_cell.length_b   1.000
_cell.length_c   1.000
_cell.angle_alpha   90.00
_cell.angle_beta   90.00
_cell.angle_gamma   90.00
#
_symmetry.space_group_name_H-M   'P 1'
#
loop_
_entity.id
_entity.type
_entity.pdbx_description
1 polymer ?
#
loop_
_entity_poly.entity_id
_entity_poly.type
_entity_poly.pdbx_seq_one_letter_code
_entity_poly.pdbx_strand_id
1 'polypeptide(L)'
;MSFDSLDLCPELLSAIATQGYTTPTPIQAQAIPVIFEGCDLLAGAQTGTGKTAAFALPIVQMLSEVNPRKKHRIPRALVLVPTRELAAQVSEQMQNYGRRLSLRSTKIYGGVNIRAQIERLHRGIDIVVATPGRLLDHAERGTIKLSEVEFLVLDEADRMLDLGFIDDILKVVEYLLLTRKVTSSTKALENKQKQKVL
;
A
#
# COMPACT_ATOMS: atom_id res chain seq x y z
N MET A 1 3.28 20.05 -17.28
CA MET A 1 2.40 19.69 -16.16
C MET A 1 3.26 19.72 -14.90
N SER A 2 2.82 20.36 -13.83
CA SER A 2 3.55 20.36 -12.54
C SER A 2 2.85 19.45 -11.53
N PHE A 3 3.52 19.10 -10.43
CA PHE A 3 2.88 18.34 -9.35
C PHE A 3 1.73 19.10 -8.69
N ASP A 4 1.73 20.45 -8.74
CA ASP A 4 0.64 21.27 -8.21
C ASP A 4 -0.68 21.05 -8.94
N SER A 5 -0.64 20.57 -10.20
CA SER A 5 -1.84 20.26 -10.99
C SER A 5 -2.41 18.85 -10.73
N LEU A 6 -1.86 18.08 -9.80
CA LEU A 6 -2.25 16.71 -9.48
C LEU A 6 -3.05 16.59 -8.17
N ASP A 7 -3.57 17.68 -7.63
CA ASP A 7 -4.38 17.74 -6.39
C ASP A 7 -3.71 17.13 -5.16
N LEU A 8 -2.36 17.17 -5.12
CA LEU A 8 -1.58 16.70 -4.00
C LEU A 8 -1.57 17.73 -2.87
N CYS A 9 -1.70 17.26 -1.62
CA CYS A 9 -1.65 18.12 -0.44
C CYS A 9 -0.26 18.77 -0.25
N PRO A 10 -0.17 19.93 0.45
CA PRO A 10 1.08 20.65 0.65
C PRO A 10 2.20 19.82 1.29
N GLU A 11 1.86 18.88 2.18
CA GLU A 11 2.79 17.98 2.84
C GLU A 11 3.49 17.05 1.85
N LEU A 12 2.75 16.53 0.86
CA LEU A 12 3.30 15.67 -0.19
C LEU A 12 4.09 16.49 -1.20
N LEU A 13 3.61 17.66 -1.61
CA LEU A 13 4.37 18.56 -2.49
C LEU A 13 5.73 18.92 -1.86
N SER A 14 5.76 19.21 -0.56
CA SER A 14 7.00 19.44 0.17
C SER A 14 7.89 18.19 0.23
N ALA A 15 7.35 16.99 0.38
CA ALA A 15 8.11 15.74 0.38
C ALA A 15 8.73 15.47 -0.99
N ILE A 16 7.98 15.68 -2.07
CA ILE A 16 8.42 15.57 -3.47
C ILE A 16 9.58 16.53 -3.76
N ALA A 17 9.42 17.80 -3.38
CA ALA A 17 10.46 18.83 -3.57
C ALA A 17 11.75 18.49 -2.81
N THR A 18 11.62 17.94 -1.59
CA THR A 18 12.78 17.49 -0.78
C THR A 18 13.56 16.36 -1.45
N GLN A 19 12.89 15.53 -2.28
CA GLN A 19 13.50 14.46 -3.06
C GLN A 19 14.04 14.93 -4.42
N GLY A 20 13.93 16.23 -4.72
CA GLY A 20 14.42 16.81 -5.96
C GLY A 20 13.52 16.59 -7.19
N TYR A 21 12.30 16.10 -7.00
CA TYR A 21 11.36 15.96 -8.11
C TYR A 21 10.69 17.29 -8.40
N THR A 22 10.81 17.75 -9.66
CA THR A 22 10.26 19.04 -10.12
C THR A 22 9.04 18.88 -11.01
N THR A 23 9.01 17.83 -11.82
CA THR A 23 7.93 17.54 -12.77
C THR A 23 7.51 16.08 -12.67
N PRO A 24 6.19 15.80 -12.75
CA PRO A 24 5.71 14.43 -12.75
C PRO A 24 6.12 13.70 -14.04
N THR A 25 6.48 12.44 -13.89
CA THR A 25 6.70 11.55 -15.04
C THR A 25 5.36 11.24 -15.75
N PRO A 26 5.38 10.75 -16.99
CA PRO A 26 4.15 10.42 -17.71
C PRO A 26 3.24 9.44 -16.94
N ILE A 27 3.81 8.42 -16.28
CA ILE A 27 3.03 7.46 -15.48
C ILE A 27 2.42 8.11 -14.25
N GLN A 28 3.12 9.04 -13.59
CA GLN A 28 2.59 9.77 -12.44
C GLN A 28 1.44 10.69 -12.84
N ALA A 29 1.61 11.42 -13.94
CA ALA A 29 0.58 12.34 -14.45
C ALA A 29 -0.71 11.61 -14.85
N GLN A 30 -0.61 10.37 -15.33
CA GLN A 30 -1.76 9.56 -15.72
C GLN A 30 -2.38 8.78 -14.54
N ALA A 31 -1.56 8.17 -13.70
CA ALA A 31 -2.05 7.27 -12.65
C ALA A 31 -2.62 8.01 -11.43
N ILE A 32 -2.00 9.11 -10.99
CA ILE A 32 -2.42 9.81 -9.76
C ILE A 32 -3.89 10.24 -9.82
N PRO A 33 -4.39 10.91 -10.88
CA PRO A 33 -5.80 11.30 -10.96
C PRO A 33 -6.75 10.09 -10.95
N VAL A 34 -6.43 9.02 -11.69
CA VAL A 34 -7.25 7.80 -11.78
C VAL A 34 -7.40 7.14 -10.41
N ILE A 35 -6.33 7.13 -9.61
CA ILE A 35 -6.37 6.58 -8.24
C ILE A 35 -7.23 7.46 -7.33
N PHE A 36 -7.17 8.79 -7.44
CA PHE A 36 -8.04 9.70 -6.69
C PHE A 36 -9.52 9.52 -7.04
N GLU A 37 -9.85 9.25 -8.31
CA GLU A 37 -11.21 8.92 -8.74
C GLU A 37 -11.72 7.59 -8.14
N GLY A 38 -10.84 6.80 -7.61
CA GLY A 38 -11.18 5.53 -7.00
C GLY A 38 -11.33 4.37 -7.96
N CYS A 39 -10.77 4.47 -9.12
CA CYS A 39 -10.77 3.42 -10.12
C CYS A 39 -9.66 2.41 -9.88
N ASP A 40 -9.92 1.14 -10.26
CA ASP A 40 -8.86 0.14 -10.37
C ASP A 40 -7.97 0.49 -11.57
N LEU A 41 -6.66 0.30 -11.43
CA LEU A 41 -5.69 0.68 -12.43
C LEU A 41 -4.72 -0.46 -12.74
N LEU A 42 -4.56 -0.77 -14.02
CA LEU A 42 -3.46 -1.60 -14.52
C LEU A 42 -2.46 -0.69 -15.26
N ALA A 43 -1.26 -0.54 -14.72
CA ALA A 43 -0.26 0.38 -15.25
C ALA A 43 1.02 -0.36 -15.67
N GLY A 44 1.32 -0.34 -16.96
CA GLY A 44 2.57 -0.84 -17.54
C GLY A 44 3.59 0.29 -17.73
N ALA A 45 4.73 0.21 -17.03
CA ALA A 45 5.84 1.15 -17.24
C ALA A 45 7.18 0.49 -16.87
N GLN A 46 8.26 0.90 -17.52
CA GLN A 46 9.59 0.39 -17.21
C GLN A 46 10.03 0.71 -15.77
N THR A 47 10.99 -0.05 -15.23
CA THR A 47 11.63 0.27 -13.95
C THR A 47 12.31 1.63 -14.01
N GLY A 48 12.28 2.40 -12.91
CA GLY A 48 12.88 3.73 -12.86
C GLY A 48 12.02 4.87 -13.42
N THR A 49 10.82 4.60 -13.93
CA THR A 49 9.91 5.63 -14.47
C THR A 49 9.08 6.35 -13.40
N GLY A 50 9.26 6.02 -12.12
CA GLY A 50 8.53 6.65 -11.02
C GLY A 50 7.18 5.99 -10.67
N LYS A 51 6.98 4.71 -11.04
CA LYS A 51 5.77 3.94 -10.69
C LYS A 51 5.45 3.98 -9.20
N THR A 52 6.45 3.79 -8.34
CA THR A 52 6.23 3.78 -6.89
C THR A 52 5.60 5.09 -6.40
N ALA A 53 6.08 6.23 -6.85
CA ALA A 53 5.47 7.52 -6.50
C ALA A 53 4.07 7.68 -7.11
N ALA A 54 3.83 7.09 -8.29
CA ALA A 54 2.53 7.17 -8.96
C ALA A 54 1.39 6.55 -8.15
N PHE A 55 1.64 5.47 -7.40
CA PHE A 55 0.63 4.90 -6.49
C PHE A 55 0.81 5.36 -5.03
N ALA A 56 2.05 5.57 -4.58
CA ALA A 56 2.30 5.89 -3.18
C ALA A 56 1.74 7.26 -2.78
N LEU A 57 1.89 8.28 -3.61
CA LEU A 57 1.43 9.64 -3.32
C LEU A 57 -0.08 9.69 -3.10
N PRO A 58 -0.94 9.27 -4.05
CA PRO A 58 -2.38 9.33 -3.85
C PRO A 58 -2.87 8.42 -2.72
N ILE A 59 -2.32 7.21 -2.55
CA ILE A 59 -2.69 6.31 -1.46
C ILE A 59 -2.37 6.94 -0.10
N VAL A 60 -1.18 7.52 0.08
CA VAL A 60 -0.77 8.18 1.31
C VAL A 60 -1.69 9.36 1.63
N GLN A 61 -2.05 10.18 0.64
CA GLN A 61 -2.99 11.29 0.82
C GLN A 61 -4.37 10.78 1.26
N MET A 62 -4.98 9.87 0.50
CA MET A 62 -6.30 9.32 0.80
C MET A 62 -6.38 8.65 2.17
N LEU A 63 -5.31 7.97 2.60
CA LEU A 63 -5.22 7.40 3.94
C LEU A 63 -5.14 8.47 5.03
N SER A 64 -4.53 9.62 4.76
CA SER A 64 -4.38 10.71 5.73
C SER A 64 -5.67 11.50 5.97
N GLU A 65 -6.54 11.58 4.97
CA GLU A 65 -7.84 12.29 5.04
C GLU A 65 -8.83 11.61 5.97
N VAL A 66 -8.72 10.29 6.12
CA VAL A 66 -9.54 9.51 7.05
C VAL A 66 -8.87 9.46 8.41
N ASN A 67 -9.45 10.10 9.40
CA ASN A 67 -8.94 10.40 10.75
C ASN A 67 -8.00 9.30 11.34
N PRO A 68 -6.69 9.58 11.50
CA PRO A 68 -5.70 8.61 11.95
C PRO A 68 -5.74 8.29 13.45
N ARG A 69 -6.69 8.85 14.21
CA ARG A 69 -6.77 8.72 15.68
C ARG A 69 -7.49 7.48 16.17
N LYS A 70 -7.63 6.42 15.35
CA LYS A 70 -8.14 5.15 15.85
C LYS A 70 -7.18 4.59 16.90
N LYS A 71 -7.71 4.21 18.06
CA LYS A 71 -7.00 3.63 19.21
C LYS A 71 -6.23 2.34 18.81
N HIS A 72 -6.67 1.66 17.77
CA HIS A 72 -6.03 0.48 17.18
C HIS A 72 -5.89 0.70 15.66
N ARG A 73 -4.65 0.94 15.21
CA ARG A 73 -4.32 1.03 13.79
C ARG A 73 -4.12 -0.38 13.25
N ILE A 74 -4.83 -0.71 12.20
CA ILE A 74 -4.62 -1.92 11.39
C ILE A 74 -4.39 -1.51 9.94
N PRO A 75 -3.68 -2.32 9.14
CA PRO A 75 -3.33 -1.97 7.78
C PRO A 75 -4.55 -1.61 6.92
N ARG A 76 -4.47 -0.47 6.25
CA ARG A 76 -5.45 0.03 5.29
C ARG A 76 -4.92 0.00 3.86
N ALA A 77 -3.58 -0.03 3.69
CA ALA A 77 -2.96 -0.29 2.41
C ALA A 77 -1.99 -1.47 2.52
N LEU A 78 -2.03 -2.32 1.51
CA LEU A 78 -1.16 -3.46 1.32
C LEU A 78 -0.48 -3.36 -0.04
N VAL A 79 0.85 -3.37 -0.06
CA VAL A 79 1.66 -3.41 -1.27
C VAL A 79 2.41 -4.74 -1.31
N LEU A 80 2.13 -5.56 -2.31
CA LEU A 80 2.87 -6.80 -2.57
C LEU A 80 4.00 -6.53 -3.56
N VAL A 81 5.16 -7.09 -3.26
CA VAL A 81 6.39 -6.94 -4.06
C VAL A 81 7.13 -8.27 -4.13
N PRO A 82 7.87 -8.56 -5.22
CA PRO A 82 8.54 -9.86 -5.41
C PRO A 82 9.72 -10.11 -4.46
N THR A 83 10.42 -9.07 -4.02
CA THR A 83 11.69 -9.23 -3.29
C THR A 83 11.74 -8.41 -2.01
N ARG A 84 12.59 -8.83 -1.07
CA ARG A 84 12.83 -8.11 0.19
C ARG A 84 13.51 -6.75 -0.04
N GLU A 85 14.34 -6.66 -1.05
CA GLU A 85 15.04 -5.43 -1.45
C GLU A 85 14.02 -4.39 -1.91
N LEU A 86 13.08 -4.78 -2.78
CA LEU A 86 12.00 -3.91 -3.23
C LEU A 86 11.04 -3.56 -2.08
N ALA A 87 10.74 -4.51 -1.19
CA ALA A 87 9.96 -4.22 0.02
C ALA A 87 10.61 -3.14 0.89
N ALA A 88 11.94 -3.16 1.00
CA ALA A 88 12.67 -2.13 1.74
C ALA A 88 12.58 -0.77 1.05
N GLN A 89 12.81 -0.70 -0.27
CA GLN A 89 12.77 0.52 -1.06
C GLN A 89 11.36 1.16 -1.06
N VAL A 90 10.33 0.39 -1.36
CA VAL A 90 8.95 0.88 -1.39
C VAL A 90 8.49 1.33 0.00
N SER A 91 8.82 0.56 1.06
CA SER A 91 8.49 0.95 2.42
C SER A 91 9.16 2.25 2.84
N GLU A 92 10.41 2.48 2.45
CA GLU A 92 11.13 3.74 2.70
C GLU A 92 10.47 4.91 1.98
N GLN A 93 10.09 4.74 0.72
CA GLN A 93 9.38 5.78 -0.03
C GLN A 93 8.02 6.11 0.60
N MET A 94 7.23 5.09 0.99
CA MET A 94 5.96 5.28 1.71
C MET A 94 6.16 6.04 3.03
N GLN A 95 7.24 5.76 3.78
CA GLN A 95 7.59 6.48 5.00
C GLN A 95 7.94 7.93 4.72
N ASN A 96 8.74 8.18 3.69
CA ASN A 96 9.17 9.53 3.33
C ASN A 96 7.98 10.41 2.92
N TYR A 97 7.03 9.88 2.13
CA TYR A 97 5.81 10.58 1.77
C TYR A 97 4.85 10.75 2.96
N GLY A 98 4.66 9.70 3.76
CA GLY A 98 3.72 9.72 4.90
C GLY A 98 4.23 10.40 6.17
N ARG A 99 5.51 10.77 6.23
CA ARG A 99 6.16 11.24 7.47
C ARG A 99 5.46 12.44 8.12
N ARG A 100 5.01 13.40 7.30
CA ARG A 100 4.31 14.61 7.76
C ARG A 100 2.79 14.39 7.95
N LEU A 101 2.27 13.26 7.49
CA LEU A 101 0.85 12.91 7.52
C LEU A 101 0.51 11.92 8.66
N SER A 102 1.45 11.71 9.59
CA SER A 102 1.28 10.82 10.76
C SER A 102 0.92 9.38 10.41
N LEU A 103 1.21 8.91 9.20
CA LEU A 103 1.02 7.53 8.77
C LEU A 103 2.22 6.66 9.16
N ARG A 104 1.94 5.40 9.49
CA ARG A 104 2.95 4.41 9.85
C ARG A 104 2.99 3.30 8.82
N SER A 105 4.15 3.08 8.23
CA SER A 105 4.38 1.96 7.33
C SER A 105 5.38 0.96 7.90
N THR A 106 5.26 -0.29 7.51
CA THR A 106 6.23 -1.33 7.82
C THR A 106 6.44 -2.26 6.64
N LYS A 107 7.60 -2.93 6.65
CA LYS A 107 7.94 -3.96 5.67
C LYS A 107 7.93 -5.35 6.30
N ILE A 108 7.41 -6.32 5.54
CA ILE A 108 7.28 -7.73 5.93
C ILE A 108 7.87 -8.60 4.83
N TYR A 109 8.93 -9.38 5.14
CA TYR A 109 9.56 -10.27 4.18
C TYR A 109 10.26 -11.43 4.88
N GLY A 110 10.52 -12.52 4.14
CA GLY A 110 11.19 -13.71 4.62
C GLY A 110 12.68 -13.53 4.89
N GLY A 111 13.30 -14.53 5.50
CA GLY A 111 14.75 -14.53 5.76
C GLY A 111 15.20 -13.71 6.97
N VAL A 112 14.26 -13.14 7.75
CA VAL A 112 14.55 -12.41 8.99
C VAL A 112 13.63 -12.86 10.12
N ASN A 113 14.00 -12.52 11.37
CA ASN A 113 13.23 -12.90 12.54
C ASN A 113 11.79 -12.31 12.49
N ILE A 114 10.81 -13.20 12.52
CA ILE A 114 9.39 -12.86 12.48
C ILE A 114 8.95 -12.07 13.73
N ARG A 115 9.54 -12.32 14.91
CA ARG A 115 9.16 -11.66 16.17
C ARG A 115 9.26 -10.14 16.07
N ALA A 116 10.35 -9.64 15.47
CA ALA A 116 10.52 -8.19 15.27
C ALA A 116 9.47 -7.58 14.32
N GLN A 117 8.94 -8.37 13.38
CA GLN A 117 7.85 -7.92 12.50
C GLN A 117 6.51 -7.91 13.27
N ILE A 118 6.24 -8.94 14.08
CA ILE A 118 5.05 -9.02 14.95
C ILE A 118 5.00 -7.82 15.91
N GLU A 119 6.11 -7.49 16.57
CA GLU A 119 6.17 -6.33 17.47
C GLU A 119 5.84 -5.01 16.77
N ARG A 120 6.31 -4.82 15.51
CA ARG A 120 5.98 -3.63 14.73
C ARG A 120 4.49 -3.58 14.38
N LEU A 121 3.91 -4.71 13.97
CA LEU A 121 2.48 -4.80 13.68
C LEU A 121 1.62 -4.49 14.90
N HIS A 122 2.00 -4.96 16.08
CA HIS A 122 1.29 -4.69 17.34
C HIS A 122 1.31 -3.20 17.74
N ARG A 123 2.32 -2.43 17.32
CA ARG A 123 2.37 -0.98 17.55
C ARG A 123 1.35 -0.20 16.73
N GLY A 124 0.66 -0.88 15.80
CA GLY A 124 -0.32 -0.28 14.90
C GLY A 124 0.32 0.37 13.67
N ILE A 125 -0.09 -0.11 12.51
CA ILE A 125 0.46 0.22 11.19
C ILE A 125 -0.68 0.54 10.25
N ASP A 126 -0.50 1.54 9.38
CA ASP A 126 -1.48 1.95 8.37
C ASP A 126 -1.17 1.32 7.00
N ILE A 127 0.13 1.14 6.69
CA ILE A 127 0.61 0.65 5.38
C ILE A 127 1.57 -0.53 5.59
N VAL A 128 1.33 -1.62 4.88
CA VAL A 128 2.22 -2.78 4.86
C VAL A 128 2.77 -2.99 3.46
N VAL A 129 4.09 -3.10 3.34
CA VAL A 129 4.78 -3.53 2.12
C VAL A 129 5.35 -4.92 2.37
N ALA A 130 4.94 -5.91 1.58
CA ALA A 130 5.25 -7.30 1.89
C ALA A 130 5.64 -8.15 0.69
N THR A 131 6.46 -9.19 0.93
CA THR A 131 6.54 -10.33 0.00
C THR A 131 5.42 -11.31 0.30
N PRO A 132 4.79 -11.94 -0.74
CA PRO A 132 3.57 -12.74 -0.59
C PRO A 132 3.68 -13.82 0.49
N GLY A 133 4.66 -14.72 0.41
CA GLY A 133 4.76 -15.85 1.33
C GLY A 133 4.92 -15.45 2.81
N ARG A 134 5.67 -14.39 3.15
CA ARG A 134 5.79 -13.94 4.54
C ARG A 134 4.51 -13.24 5.02
N LEU A 135 3.78 -12.58 4.15
CA LEU A 135 2.47 -12.03 4.50
C LEU A 135 1.49 -13.14 4.88
N LEU A 136 1.46 -14.23 4.09
CA LEU A 136 0.64 -15.40 4.41
C LEU A 136 1.02 -16.04 5.75
N ASP A 137 2.33 -16.21 6.04
CA ASP A 137 2.80 -16.70 7.34
C ASP A 137 2.26 -15.84 8.51
N HIS A 138 2.23 -14.52 8.37
CA HIS A 138 1.62 -13.63 9.35
C HIS A 138 0.09 -13.76 9.41
N ALA A 139 -0.58 -13.92 8.29
CA ALA A 139 -2.03 -14.07 8.21
C ALA A 139 -2.48 -15.39 8.86
N GLU A 140 -1.84 -16.51 8.53
CA GLU A 140 -2.11 -17.84 9.10
C GLU A 140 -1.87 -17.88 10.62
N ARG A 141 -0.86 -17.17 11.11
CA ARG A 141 -0.59 -17.01 12.55
C ARG A 141 -1.53 -16.03 13.25
N GLY A 142 -2.40 -15.33 12.53
CA GLY A 142 -3.26 -14.29 13.09
C GLY A 142 -2.50 -13.08 13.66
N THR A 143 -1.25 -12.87 13.27
CA THR A 143 -0.40 -11.75 13.75
C THR A 143 -0.58 -10.46 12.94
N ILE A 144 -1.32 -10.52 11.84
CA ILE A 144 -1.75 -9.38 11.05
C ILE A 144 -3.26 -9.44 10.82
N LYS A 145 -3.91 -8.29 10.86
CA LYS A 145 -5.33 -8.13 10.51
C LYS A 145 -5.41 -7.36 9.20
N LEU A 146 -6.09 -7.92 8.20
CA LEU A 146 -6.23 -7.34 6.87
C LEU A 146 -7.67 -6.90 6.54
N SER A 147 -8.56 -6.91 7.54
CA SER A 147 -9.99 -6.62 7.35
C SER A 147 -10.31 -5.17 6.98
N GLU A 148 -9.41 -4.22 7.22
CA GLU A 148 -9.58 -2.82 6.87
C GLU A 148 -8.73 -2.38 5.65
N VAL A 149 -8.15 -3.33 4.91
CA VAL A 149 -7.38 -3.01 3.69
C VAL A 149 -8.31 -2.41 2.63
N GLU A 150 -8.06 -1.16 2.28
CA GLU A 150 -8.79 -0.39 1.27
C GLU A 150 -8.05 -0.42 -0.07
N PHE A 151 -6.71 -0.47 -0.03
CA PHE A 151 -5.84 -0.45 -1.20
C PHE A 151 -4.97 -1.70 -1.23
N LEU A 152 -5.03 -2.43 -2.34
CA LEU A 152 -4.10 -3.50 -2.68
C LEU A 152 -3.30 -3.10 -3.91
N VAL A 153 -1.98 -3.11 -3.80
CA VAL A 153 -1.04 -2.84 -4.89
C VAL A 153 -0.22 -4.08 -5.15
N LEU A 154 -0.10 -4.46 -6.43
CA LEU A 154 0.82 -5.51 -6.90
C LEU A 154 1.92 -4.81 -7.72
N ASP A 155 3.06 -4.50 -7.10
CA ASP A 155 4.19 -3.85 -7.78
C ASP A 155 5.14 -4.92 -8.35
N GLU A 156 5.58 -4.75 -9.59
CA GLU A 156 6.29 -5.76 -10.38
C GLU A 156 5.54 -7.12 -10.44
N ALA A 157 4.24 -7.06 -10.75
CA ALA A 157 3.38 -8.24 -10.79
C ALA A 157 3.87 -9.32 -11.77
N ASP A 158 4.38 -8.92 -12.93
CA ASP A 158 5.05 -9.77 -13.91
C ASP A 158 6.19 -10.59 -13.28
N ARG A 159 7.05 -9.93 -12.54
CA ARG A 159 8.16 -10.59 -11.83
C ARG A 159 7.67 -11.51 -10.71
N MET A 160 6.58 -11.18 -10.03
CA MET A 160 5.99 -12.09 -9.04
C MET A 160 5.46 -13.36 -9.70
N LEU A 161 4.88 -13.26 -10.90
CA LEU A 161 4.44 -14.42 -11.68
C LEU A 161 5.62 -15.29 -12.12
N ASP A 162 6.67 -14.67 -12.65
CA ASP A 162 7.90 -15.38 -13.08
C ASP A 162 8.58 -16.12 -11.92
N LEU A 163 8.49 -15.59 -10.70
CA LEU A 163 9.04 -16.21 -9.49
C LEU A 163 8.09 -17.25 -8.86
N GLY A 164 6.93 -17.51 -9.46
CA GLY A 164 5.97 -18.52 -9.01
C GLY A 164 5.09 -18.12 -7.84
N PHE A 165 4.91 -16.82 -7.55
CA PHE A 165 4.07 -16.34 -6.44
C PHE A 165 2.57 -16.26 -6.76
N ILE A 166 2.12 -16.76 -7.93
CA ILE A 166 0.71 -16.65 -8.32
C ILE A 166 -0.23 -17.23 -7.26
N ASP A 167 0.06 -18.44 -6.75
CA ASP A 167 -0.78 -19.11 -5.75
C ASP A 167 -0.79 -18.33 -4.42
N ASP A 168 0.34 -17.77 -4.03
CA ASP A 168 0.44 -16.94 -2.82
C ASP A 168 -0.36 -15.64 -2.97
N ILE A 169 -0.31 -15.00 -4.14
CA ILE A 169 -1.09 -13.79 -4.42
C ILE A 169 -2.60 -14.10 -4.36
N LEU A 170 -3.02 -15.21 -5.00
CA LEU A 170 -4.43 -15.62 -4.98
C LEU A 170 -4.92 -15.91 -3.56
N LYS A 171 -4.12 -16.57 -2.72
CA LYS A 171 -4.43 -16.80 -1.30
C LYS A 171 -4.54 -15.48 -0.53
N VAL A 172 -3.66 -14.51 -0.78
CA VAL A 172 -3.76 -13.18 -0.15
C VAL A 172 -5.07 -12.50 -0.54
N VAL A 173 -5.44 -12.51 -1.82
CA VAL A 173 -6.70 -11.93 -2.31
C VAL A 173 -7.90 -12.62 -1.67
N GLU A 174 -7.91 -13.96 -1.62
CA GLU A 174 -8.96 -14.73 -0.96
C GLU A 174 -9.08 -14.36 0.53
N TYR A 175 -7.95 -14.24 1.24
CA TYR A 175 -7.92 -13.83 2.65
C TYR A 175 -8.52 -12.43 2.86
N LEU A 176 -8.21 -11.48 1.97
CA LEU A 176 -8.80 -10.14 1.99
C LEU A 176 -10.32 -10.18 1.79
N LEU A 177 -10.81 -10.98 0.85
CA LEU A 177 -12.24 -11.12 0.57
C LEU A 177 -13.00 -11.76 1.73
N LEU A 178 -12.44 -12.80 2.33
CA LEU A 178 -13.04 -13.51 3.47
C LEU A 178 -13.13 -12.61 4.71
N THR A 179 -12.06 -11.89 5.03
CA THR A 179 -12.04 -11.00 6.20
C THR A 179 -12.99 -9.81 6.05
N ARG A 180 -13.25 -9.34 4.83
CA ARG A 180 -14.26 -8.31 4.54
C ARG A 180 -15.69 -8.81 4.73
N LYS A 181 -16.02 -10.03 4.30
CA LYS A 181 -17.37 -10.60 4.48
C LYS A 181 -17.77 -10.70 5.95
N VAL A 182 -16.84 -11.07 6.83
CA VAL A 182 -17.06 -11.12 8.28
C VAL A 182 -17.33 -9.71 8.84
N THR A 183 -16.61 -8.70 8.37
CA THR A 183 -16.79 -7.32 8.86
C THR A 183 -18.05 -6.66 8.30
N SER A 184 -18.44 -6.97 7.07
CA SER A 184 -19.66 -6.42 6.44
C SER A 184 -20.93 -6.98 7.03
N SER A 185 -20.93 -8.23 7.53
CA SER A 185 -22.06 -8.80 8.28
C SER A 185 -22.31 -8.06 9.61
N THR A 186 -21.28 -7.40 10.16
CA THR A 186 -21.38 -6.59 11.40
C THR A 186 -21.65 -5.10 11.09
N LYS A 187 -21.38 -4.63 9.86
CA LYS A 187 -21.53 -3.22 9.44
C LYS A 187 -22.51 -3.05 8.27
N ALA A 188 -23.52 -3.89 8.16
CA ALA A 188 -24.49 -3.91 7.05
C ALA A 188 -25.27 -2.61 6.82
N LEU A 189 -24.92 -1.49 7.45
CA LEU A 189 -25.64 -0.22 7.36
C LEU A 189 -24.81 1.01 6.95
N GLU A 190 -23.49 0.92 6.76
CA GLU A 190 -22.71 2.11 6.39
C GLU A 190 -21.72 1.86 5.23
N ASN A 191 -22.05 2.46 4.09
CA ASN A 191 -21.23 2.81 2.94
C ASN A 191 -20.41 1.73 2.23
N LYS A 192 -20.82 1.46 0.99
CA LYS A 192 -20.08 0.76 -0.07
C LYS A 192 -18.74 1.45 -0.37
N GLN A 193 -17.70 1.17 0.39
CA GLN A 193 -16.34 1.49 -0.05
C GLN A 193 -15.85 0.40 -1.01
N LYS A 194 -15.51 0.81 -2.23
CA LYS A 194 -14.92 -0.06 -3.25
C LYS A 194 -13.47 -0.38 -2.87
N GLN A 195 -13.09 -1.64 -2.93
CA GLN A 195 -11.69 -2.06 -2.85
C GLN A 195 -11.00 -1.70 -4.16
N LYS A 196 -9.82 -1.11 -4.06
CA LYS A 196 -9.02 -0.69 -5.21
C LYS A 196 -7.81 -1.61 -5.30
N VAL A 197 -7.61 -2.20 -6.49
CA VAL A 197 -6.47 -3.04 -6.84
C VAL A 197 -5.65 -2.28 -7.88
N LEU A 198 -4.38 -2.12 -7.63
CA LEU A 198 -3.40 -1.51 -8.53
C LEU A 198 -2.37 -2.52 -9.01
#